data_1b51a848c1b8470373667081e849eb12
#
_entry.id   1b51a848c1b8470373667081e849eb12
#
_cell.length_a   1.000
_cell.length_b   1.000
_cell.length_c   1.000
_cell.angle_alpha   90.00
_cell.angle_beta   90.00
_cell.angle_gamma   90.00
#
_symmetry.space_group_name_H-M   'P 1'
#
loop_
_entity.id
_entity.type
_entity.pdbx_description
1 polymer ?
#
loop_
_entity_poly.entity_id
_entity_poly.type
_entity_poly.pdbx_seq_one_letter_code
_entity_poly.pdbx_strand_id
1 'polypeptide(L)'
;MLLRMTFRAFLRAAFVACAAGSVRAQGLRGAVFQPDSATPAAGIVVVAADDRGDVVSRTLSQENGDFNMRVPGAGRYTLRLLRVGYRPTIALTLDVPADGLQGLRAVLNAEPVVLSAVTVRSENVCGSTVDAGRVVAQLWEEARTALTATELSVGASAIDVEWQAFQFLMDRDGARAREQSVLSRRGATERPFVSVSADSLVQQGYVVQSRSDILYRAPDAAVLLSDQFAATHCFQVEPVTPGRSHWVGVAFRPTPSRARVRDITGTLWLDRATAELRLLEFRYTNLPPESDLPVIGGFVEFARLATGQWVVARWAI
;
A
#
# COMPACT_ATOMS: atom_id res chain seq x y z
N MET A 1 57.46 -53.66 -33.24
CA MET A 1 57.00 -52.78 -34.33
C MET A 1 55.53 -52.46 -34.01
N LEU A 2 55.28 -51.32 -33.31
CA LEU A 2 54.00 -50.94 -32.75
C LEU A 2 53.50 -49.70 -33.49
N LEU A 3 52.41 -49.87 -34.23
CA LEU A 3 51.74 -48.82 -35.00
C LEU A 3 50.78 -48.08 -34.10
N ARG A 4 51.00 -46.77 -33.84
CA ARG A 4 50.09 -45.90 -33.10
C ARG A 4 49.13 -45.21 -34.09
N MET A 5 47.87 -45.58 -34.06
CA MET A 5 46.78 -44.83 -34.73
C MET A 5 46.25 -43.76 -33.75
N THR A 6 46.41 -42.48 -34.13
CA THR A 6 45.83 -41.36 -33.43
C THR A 6 44.47 -41.00 -34.06
N PHE A 7 43.40 -41.19 -33.32
CA PHE A 7 42.04 -40.78 -33.69
C PHE A 7 41.81 -39.35 -33.23
N ARG A 8 41.73 -38.41 -34.14
CA ARG A 8 41.30 -37.02 -33.85
C ARG A 8 39.78 -36.93 -34.03
N ALA A 9 39.05 -36.91 -32.92
CA ALA A 9 37.62 -36.57 -32.89
C ALA A 9 37.44 -35.07 -32.90
N PHE A 10 36.90 -34.53 -34.01
CA PHE A 10 36.45 -33.16 -34.10
C PHE A 10 35.08 -32.99 -33.41
N LEU A 11 35.07 -32.44 -32.19
CA LEU A 11 33.84 -32.06 -31.48
C LEU A 11 33.40 -30.66 -32.00
N ARG A 12 32.42 -30.62 -32.91
CA ARG A 12 31.76 -29.35 -33.30
C ARG A 12 30.76 -28.99 -32.17
N ALA A 13 31.15 -28.09 -31.28
CA ALA A 13 30.25 -27.42 -30.35
C ALA A 13 29.38 -26.41 -31.11
N ALA A 14 28.13 -26.74 -31.31
CA ALA A 14 27.14 -25.78 -31.80
C ALA A 14 26.79 -24.82 -30.65
N PHE A 15 27.30 -23.60 -30.71
CA PHE A 15 26.91 -22.51 -29.82
C PHE A 15 25.52 -22.02 -30.26
N VAL A 16 24.47 -22.47 -29.56
CA VAL A 16 23.15 -21.85 -29.67
C VAL A 16 23.21 -20.54 -28.89
N ALA A 17 23.43 -19.44 -29.58
CA ALA A 17 23.30 -18.10 -29.01
C ALA A 17 21.81 -17.85 -28.75
N CYS A 18 21.34 -18.08 -27.51
CA CYS A 18 20.10 -17.53 -27.03
C CYS A 18 20.26 -16.00 -27.04
N ALA A 19 19.72 -15.34 -28.07
CA ALA A 19 19.51 -13.90 -28.06
C ALA A 19 18.48 -13.59 -26.97
N ALA A 20 18.95 -13.37 -25.74
CA ALA A 20 18.16 -12.73 -24.70
C ALA A 20 17.85 -11.31 -25.17
N GLY A 21 16.72 -11.14 -25.85
CA GLY A 21 16.20 -9.82 -26.21
C GLY A 21 16.08 -9.01 -24.92
N SER A 22 16.92 -8.00 -24.78
CA SER A 22 16.83 -7.05 -23.67
C SER A 22 15.47 -6.38 -23.77
N VAL A 23 14.53 -6.76 -22.91
CA VAL A 23 13.26 -6.05 -22.75
C VAL A 23 13.62 -4.66 -22.22
N ARG A 24 13.68 -3.67 -23.13
CA ARG A 24 13.89 -2.28 -22.74
C ARG A 24 12.60 -1.71 -22.23
N ALA A 25 12.56 -1.33 -20.95
CA ALA A 25 11.44 -0.60 -20.39
C ALA A 25 11.23 0.73 -21.13
N GLN A 26 9.98 0.98 -21.54
CA GLN A 26 9.60 2.20 -22.27
C GLN A 26 9.17 3.29 -21.31
N GLY A 27 9.63 4.52 -21.56
CA GLY A 27 9.24 5.68 -20.76
C GLY A 27 7.92 6.28 -21.22
N LEU A 28 7.01 6.50 -20.28
CA LEU A 28 5.80 7.30 -20.48
C LEU A 28 5.91 8.58 -19.66
N ARG A 29 5.80 9.74 -20.30
CA ARG A 29 5.87 11.05 -19.66
C ARG A 29 4.70 11.92 -20.07
N GLY A 30 4.11 12.61 -19.10
CA GLY A 30 3.00 13.50 -19.36
C GLY A 30 2.61 14.30 -18.12
N ALA A 31 1.45 14.94 -18.21
CA ALA A 31 0.89 15.69 -17.11
C ALA A 31 -0.60 15.35 -16.89
N VAL A 32 -1.00 15.38 -15.65
CA VAL A 32 -2.39 15.20 -15.21
C VAL A 32 -2.98 16.57 -14.89
N PHE A 33 -4.20 16.81 -15.37
CA PHE A 33 -4.93 18.04 -15.17
C PHE A 33 -6.25 17.82 -14.42
N GLN A 34 -6.71 18.84 -13.73
CA GLN A 34 -8.05 18.91 -13.16
C GLN A 34 -9.12 18.86 -14.28
N PRO A 35 -10.41 18.67 -13.96
CA PRO A 35 -11.49 18.63 -14.96
C PRO A 35 -11.60 19.87 -15.85
N ASP A 36 -11.07 21.01 -15.39
CA ASP A 36 -10.99 22.24 -16.19
C ASP A 36 -9.99 22.15 -17.34
N SER A 37 -9.23 21.07 -17.41
CA SER A 37 -8.18 20.81 -18.42
C SER A 37 -7.03 21.84 -18.43
N ALA A 38 -6.95 22.72 -17.46
CA ALA A 38 -5.95 23.79 -17.38
C ALA A 38 -5.11 23.70 -16.10
N THR A 39 -5.74 23.44 -14.96
CA THR A 39 -5.08 23.37 -13.67
C THR A 39 -4.37 22.03 -13.48
N PRO A 40 -3.07 22.02 -13.18
CA PRO A 40 -2.34 20.79 -12.86
C PRO A 40 -2.96 20.04 -11.67
N ALA A 41 -2.91 18.72 -11.73
CA ALA A 41 -3.44 17.87 -10.67
C ALA A 41 -2.31 17.08 -9.98
N ALA A 42 -1.97 17.48 -8.77
CA ALA A 42 -0.96 16.85 -7.92
C ALA A 42 -1.51 15.66 -7.15
N GLY A 43 -0.63 14.68 -6.84
CA GLY A 43 -0.94 13.55 -5.96
C GLY A 43 -1.94 12.55 -6.56
N ILE A 44 -2.01 12.47 -7.87
CA ILE A 44 -2.86 11.52 -8.59
C ILE A 44 -2.05 10.25 -8.88
N VAL A 45 -2.59 9.10 -8.50
CA VAL A 45 -1.99 7.82 -8.86
C VAL A 45 -2.30 7.52 -10.33
N VAL A 46 -1.25 7.51 -11.16
CA VAL A 46 -1.32 7.12 -12.57
C VAL A 46 -0.97 5.65 -12.67
N VAL A 47 -1.89 4.85 -13.19
CA VAL A 47 -1.76 3.40 -13.32
C VAL A 47 -1.73 3.04 -14.79
N ALA A 48 -0.72 2.29 -15.23
CA ALA A 48 -0.70 1.66 -16.54
C ALA A 48 -1.11 0.20 -16.43
N ALA A 49 -2.10 -0.20 -17.20
CA ALA A 49 -2.52 -1.57 -17.35
C ALA A 49 -2.28 -2.03 -18.80
N ASP A 50 -1.88 -3.28 -18.99
CA ASP A 50 -1.69 -3.88 -20.30
C ASP A 50 -3.04 -4.22 -20.98
N ASP A 51 -3.00 -4.87 -22.13
CA ASP A 51 -4.16 -5.29 -22.92
C ASP A 51 -5.01 -6.37 -22.24
N ARG A 52 -4.44 -7.06 -21.24
CA ARG A 52 -5.16 -8.04 -20.40
C ARG A 52 -5.82 -7.38 -19.19
N GLY A 53 -5.51 -6.12 -18.93
CA GLY A 53 -5.96 -5.37 -17.76
C GLY A 53 -5.05 -5.51 -16.54
N ASP A 54 -3.91 -6.22 -16.68
CA ASP A 54 -2.94 -6.37 -15.60
C ASP A 54 -2.18 -5.08 -15.39
N VAL A 55 -2.05 -4.66 -14.13
CA VAL A 55 -1.33 -3.45 -13.77
C VAL A 55 0.17 -3.70 -13.86
N VAL A 56 0.83 -3.01 -14.79
CA VAL A 56 2.26 -3.17 -15.06
C VAL A 56 3.12 -2.06 -14.48
N SER A 57 2.53 -0.91 -14.17
CA SER A 57 3.26 0.22 -13.58
C SER A 57 2.33 1.18 -12.84
N ARG A 58 2.88 1.86 -11.83
CA ARG A 58 2.21 2.94 -11.09
C ARG A 58 3.19 4.06 -10.81
N THR A 59 2.70 5.29 -10.81
CA THR A 59 3.45 6.48 -10.39
C THR A 59 2.51 7.50 -9.77
N LEU A 60 3.06 8.54 -9.16
CA LEU A 60 2.30 9.66 -8.60
C LEU A 60 2.59 10.91 -9.43
N SER A 61 1.54 11.71 -9.74
CA SER A 61 1.74 13.03 -10.32
C SER A 61 2.36 13.99 -9.32
N GLN A 62 3.32 14.78 -9.77
CA GLN A 62 4.03 15.80 -8.99
C GLN A 62 3.16 17.04 -8.76
N GLU A 63 3.66 18.01 -8.03
CA GLU A 63 2.96 19.26 -7.71
C GLU A 63 2.51 20.03 -8.97
N ASN A 64 3.32 20.01 -10.02
CA ASN A 64 3.01 20.60 -11.33
C ASN A 64 2.17 19.70 -12.25
N GLY A 65 1.65 18.58 -11.73
CA GLY A 65 0.88 17.59 -12.46
C GLY A 65 1.70 16.59 -13.27
N ASP A 66 3.00 16.78 -13.42
CA ASP A 66 3.85 15.91 -14.25
C ASP A 66 3.94 14.50 -13.67
N PHE A 67 4.00 13.51 -14.55
CA PHE A 67 4.28 12.14 -14.20
C PHE A 67 5.31 11.50 -15.13
N ASN A 68 6.07 10.56 -14.59
CA ASN A 68 7.02 9.75 -15.31
C ASN A 68 6.91 8.31 -14.84
N MET A 69 6.70 7.38 -15.76
CA MET A 69 6.61 5.95 -15.44
C MET A 69 7.27 5.11 -16.53
N ARG A 70 7.53 3.85 -16.22
CA ARG A 70 8.07 2.88 -17.16
C ARG A 70 7.13 1.71 -17.34
N VAL A 71 6.95 1.27 -18.58
CA VAL A 71 6.22 0.05 -18.91
C VAL A 71 7.17 -1.01 -19.48
N PRO A 72 6.85 -2.30 -19.39
CA PRO A 72 7.78 -3.38 -19.73
C PRO A 72 8.29 -3.37 -21.18
N GLY A 73 7.50 -2.86 -22.12
CA GLY A 73 7.88 -2.87 -23.54
C GLY A 73 6.92 -2.05 -24.42
N ALA A 74 7.14 -2.09 -25.72
CA ALA A 74 6.19 -1.57 -26.69
C ALA A 74 4.90 -2.40 -26.66
N GLY A 75 3.74 -1.74 -26.80
CA GLY A 75 2.45 -2.42 -26.75
C GLY A 75 1.30 -1.47 -26.45
N ARG A 76 0.10 -2.06 -26.31
CA ARG A 76 -1.09 -1.30 -25.96
C ARG A 76 -1.26 -1.26 -24.45
N TYR A 77 -1.47 -0.04 -23.92
CA TYR A 77 -1.68 0.22 -22.50
C TYR A 77 -2.87 1.14 -22.29
N THR A 78 -3.54 0.93 -21.16
CA THR A 78 -4.59 1.83 -20.68
C THR A 78 -4.10 2.57 -19.44
N LEU A 79 -4.11 3.91 -19.49
CA LEU A 79 -3.84 4.74 -18.32
C LEU A 79 -5.12 4.99 -17.54
N ARG A 80 -5.09 4.70 -16.26
CA ARG A 80 -6.13 5.05 -15.29
C ARG A 80 -5.57 6.07 -14.31
N LEU A 81 -6.42 7.03 -13.95
CA LEU A 81 -6.12 8.02 -12.92
C LEU A 81 -6.95 7.67 -11.69
N LEU A 82 -6.28 7.49 -10.56
CA LEU A 82 -6.94 7.24 -9.28
C LEU A 82 -6.68 8.44 -8.38
N ARG A 83 -7.76 9.05 -7.92
CA ARG A 83 -7.76 10.12 -6.94
C ARG A 83 -8.60 9.67 -5.75
N VAL A 84 -8.06 9.78 -4.54
CA VAL A 84 -8.80 9.46 -3.32
C VAL A 84 -10.08 10.29 -3.27
N GLY A 85 -11.21 9.63 -3.03
CA GLY A 85 -12.52 10.25 -2.98
C GLY A 85 -13.20 10.49 -4.33
N TYR A 86 -12.62 9.99 -5.43
CA TYR A 86 -13.18 10.15 -6.78
C TYR A 86 -13.19 8.82 -7.52
N ARG A 87 -14.18 8.65 -8.39
CA ARG A 87 -14.22 7.46 -9.26
C ARG A 87 -13.00 7.40 -10.16
N PRO A 88 -12.43 6.20 -10.37
CA PRO A 88 -11.31 6.01 -11.29
C PRO A 88 -11.64 6.55 -12.69
N THR A 89 -10.74 7.32 -13.25
CA THR A 89 -10.85 7.83 -14.62
C THR A 89 -10.04 6.94 -15.56
N ILE A 90 -10.65 6.40 -16.62
CA ILE A 90 -9.93 5.86 -17.76
C ILE A 90 -9.53 7.04 -18.63
N ALA A 91 -8.25 7.45 -18.55
CA ALA A 91 -7.82 8.68 -19.18
C ALA A 91 -7.44 8.50 -20.65
N LEU A 92 -6.65 7.48 -20.94
CA LEU A 92 -6.06 7.28 -22.28
C LEU A 92 -5.86 5.77 -22.55
N THR A 93 -6.11 5.36 -23.78
CA THR A 93 -5.60 4.09 -24.33
C THR A 93 -4.52 4.44 -25.34
N LEU A 94 -3.33 3.86 -25.21
CA LEU A 94 -2.11 4.23 -25.91
C LEU A 94 -1.49 3.02 -26.58
N ASP A 95 -1.02 3.20 -27.81
CA ASP A 95 -0.09 2.28 -28.45
C ASP A 95 1.32 2.84 -28.22
N VAL A 96 2.08 2.22 -27.32
CA VAL A 96 3.42 2.68 -26.89
C VAL A 96 4.48 2.10 -27.81
N PRO A 97 5.23 2.94 -28.55
CA PRO A 97 6.33 2.49 -29.41
C PRO A 97 7.58 2.13 -28.59
N ALA A 98 8.59 1.59 -29.28
CA ALA A 98 9.83 1.12 -28.66
C ALA A 98 10.69 2.23 -28.02
N ASP A 99 10.47 3.48 -28.38
CA ASP A 99 11.14 4.68 -27.84
C ASP A 99 10.33 5.37 -26.73
N GLY A 100 9.12 4.85 -26.40
CA GLY A 100 8.23 5.40 -25.40
C GLY A 100 7.35 6.54 -25.92
N LEU A 101 6.62 7.20 -25.03
CA LEU A 101 5.76 8.33 -25.34
C LEU A 101 6.02 9.50 -24.40
N GLN A 102 5.99 10.72 -24.93
CA GLN A 102 6.15 11.96 -24.20
C GLN A 102 5.00 12.93 -24.52
N GLY A 103 4.82 13.93 -23.67
CA GLY A 103 3.79 14.95 -23.85
C GLY A 103 2.36 14.43 -23.67
N LEU A 104 2.18 13.32 -22.95
CA LEU A 104 0.86 12.79 -22.65
C LEU A 104 0.08 13.78 -21.80
N ARG A 105 -1.19 13.95 -22.13
CA ARG A 105 -2.10 14.83 -21.41
C ARG A 105 -3.30 14.03 -20.92
N ALA A 106 -3.43 13.90 -19.62
CA ALA A 106 -4.51 13.17 -18.99
C ALA A 106 -5.37 14.12 -18.14
N VAL A 107 -6.69 14.02 -18.24
CA VAL A 107 -7.64 14.88 -17.51
C VAL A 107 -8.47 14.04 -16.56
N LEU A 108 -8.60 14.48 -15.32
CA LEU A 108 -9.41 13.83 -14.30
C LEU A 108 -10.89 13.93 -14.60
N ASN A 109 -11.65 12.89 -14.25
CA ASN A 109 -13.09 13.00 -14.05
C ASN A 109 -13.37 13.61 -12.67
N ALA A 110 -14.39 14.46 -12.57
CA ALA A 110 -14.78 15.14 -11.34
C ALA A 110 -15.85 14.38 -10.53
N GLU A 111 -16.13 13.12 -10.84
CA GLU A 111 -17.20 12.37 -10.17
C GLU A 111 -16.76 11.89 -8.78
N PRO A 112 -17.25 12.53 -7.68
CA PRO A 112 -16.86 12.14 -6.33
C PRO A 112 -17.49 10.80 -5.95
N VAL A 113 -16.79 10.04 -5.13
CA VAL A 113 -17.32 8.86 -4.45
C VAL A 113 -18.05 9.31 -3.20
N VAL A 114 -19.37 9.08 -3.16
CA VAL A 114 -20.17 9.31 -1.96
C VAL A 114 -20.22 8.02 -1.17
N LEU A 115 -19.59 7.99 -0.01
CA LEU A 115 -19.71 6.90 0.95
C LEU A 115 -21.00 7.09 1.73
N SER A 116 -22.13 6.71 1.11
CA SER A 116 -23.47 6.77 1.71
C SER A 116 -23.46 6.12 3.08
N ALA A 117 -24.40 6.54 3.95
CA ALA A 117 -24.60 5.92 5.26
C ALA A 117 -24.94 4.43 5.07
N VAL A 118 -23.91 3.61 5.09
CA VAL A 118 -24.07 2.17 4.97
C VAL A 118 -24.60 1.68 6.30
N THR A 119 -25.91 1.39 6.34
CA THR A 119 -26.52 0.67 7.45
C THR A 119 -26.14 -0.81 7.26
N VAL A 120 -24.98 -1.20 7.75
CA VAL A 120 -24.56 -2.60 7.71
C VAL A 120 -25.09 -3.32 8.92
N ARG A 121 -25.94 -4.31 8.71
CA ARG A 121 -26.09 -5.39 9.66
C ARG A 121 -24.80 -6.19 9.63
N SER A 122 -24.19 -6.35 10.79
CA SER A 122 -22.91 -7.05 11.02
C SER A 122 -22.95 -8.47 10.42
N GLU A 123 -22.50 -8.64 9.18
CA GLU A 123 -22.29 -9.95 8.56
C GLU A 123 -20.82 -10.08 8.16
N ASN A 124 -20.20 -11.16 8.61
CA ASN A 124 -18.78 -11.45 8.46
C ASN A 124 -18.43 -11.79 7.00
N VAL A 125 -17.47 -11.08 6.40
CA VAL A 125 -17.05 -11.30 5.00
C VAL A 125 -16.28 -12.60 4.79
N CYS A 126 -15.77 -13.27 5.83
CA CYS A 126 -15.40 -14.69 5.70
C CYS A 126 -16.65 -15.60 5.58
N GLY A 127 -17.74 -15.13 4.92
CA GLY A 127 -19.01 -15.84 4.79
C GLY A 127 -20.22 -14.94 4.49
N SER A 128 -20.00 -13.74 3.91
CA SER A 128 -21.03 -12.71 3.75
C SER A 128 -21.91 -12.88 2.50
N THR A 129 -23.08 -12.20 2.55
CA THR A 129 -23.96 -12.00 1.39
C THR A 129 -23.28 -11.16 0.31
N VAL A 130 -23.69 -11.32 -0.96
CA VAL A 130 -23.12 -10.63 -2.13
C VAL A 130 -23.16 -9.09 -1.98
N ASP A 131 -24.19 -8.54 -1.33
CA ASP A 131 -24.33 -7.09 -1.15
C ASP A 131 -23.36 -6.49 -0.11
N ALA A 132 -23.16 -7.16 1.01
CA ALA A 132 -22.17 -6.74 2.01
C ALA A 132 -20.75 -6.82 1.43
N GLY A 133 -20.44 -7.83 0.63
CA GLY A 133 -19.15 -7.96 -0.05
C GLY A 133 -18.87 -6.80 -1.02
N ARG A 134 -19.87 -6.29 -1.72
CA ARG A 134 -19.71 -5.16 -2.66
C ARG A 134 -19.37 -3.86 -1.95
N VAL A 135 -20.02 -3.57 -0.83
CA VAL A 135 -19.73 -2.36 -0.04
C VAL A 135 -18.33 -2.42 0.57
N VAL A 136 -17.95 -3.56 1.14
CA VAL A 136 -16.59 -3.78 1.65
C VAL A 136 -15.57 -3.60 0.53
N ALA A 137 -15.81 -4.19 -0.65
CA ALA A 137 -14.91 -4.06 -1.78
C ALA A 137 -14.75 -2.60 -2.22
N GLN A 138 -15.85 -1.81 -2.27
CA GLN A 138 -15.77 -0.40 -2.61
C GLN A 138 -14.95 0.39 -1.58
N LEU A 139 -15.22 0.24 -0.29
CA LEU A 139 -14.47 0.92 0.78
C LEU A 139 -13.00 0.50 0.78
N TRP A 140 -12.74 -0.78 0.52
CA TRP A 140 -11.38 -1.29 0.42
C TRP A 140 -10.62 -0.68 -0.77
N GLU A 141 -11.26 -0.48 -1.93
CA GLU A 141 -10.63 0.17 -3.08
C GLU A 141 -10.28 1.64 -2.79
N GLU A 142 -11.11 2.37 -2.05
CA GLU A 142 -10.77 3.73 -1.60
C GLU A 142 -9.57 3.72 -0.64
N ALA A 143 -9.57 2.81 0.34
CA ALA A 143 -8.44 2.64 1.24
C ALA A 143 -7.16 2.26 0.47
N ARG A 144 -7.25 1.34 -0.49
CA ARG A 144 -6.13 0.95 -1.37
C ARG A 144 -5.59 2.13 -2.17
N THR A 145 -6.46 2.98 -2.69
CA THR A 145 -6.03 4.17 -3.45
C THR A 145 -5.22 5.10 -2.55
N ALA A 146 -5.66 5.36 -1.33
CA ALA A 146 -4.93 6.19 -0.36
C ALA A 146 -3.60 5.54 0.07
N LEU A 147 -3.59 4.24 0.35
CA LEU A 147 -2.37 3.50 0.70
C LEU A 147 -1.37 3.48 -0.47
N THR A 148 -1.86 3.30 -1.71
CA THR A 148 -1.02 3.35 -2.91
C THR A 148 -0.41 4.74 -3.10
N ALA A 149 -1.19 5.81 -2.90
CA ALA A 149 -0.69 7.17 -2.95
C ALA A 149 0.37 7.41 -1.86
N THR A 150 0.17 6.88 -0.64
CA THR A 150 1.15 6.95 0.46
C THR A 150 2.45 6.24 0.10
N GLU A 151 2.37 5.02 -0.42
CA GLU A 151 3.56 4.24 -0.80
C GLU A 151 4.35 4.91 -1.93
N LEU A 152 3.67 5.44 -2.94
CA LEU A 152 4.30 6.15 -4.05
C LEU A 152 4.87 7.52 -3.64
N SER A 153 4.26 8.20 -2.67
CA SER A 153 4.76 9.47 -2.14
C SER A 153 6.13 9.31 -1.48
N VAL A 154 6.35 8.17 -0.85
CA VAL A 154 7.60 7.83 -0.15
C VAL A 154 8.81 7.73 -1.10
N GLY A 155 8.64 7.42 -2.37
CA GLY A 155 9.74 7.33 -3.34
C GLY A 155 9.89 8.55 -4.25
N ALA A 156 8.93 9.50 -4.20
CA ALA A 156 8.84 10.58 -5.19
C ALA A 156 9.73 11.79 -4.87
N SER A 157 9.96 12.08 -3.59
CA SER A 157 10.80 13.22 -3.14
C SER A 157 11.23 12.99 -1.70
N ALA A 158 12.46 13.36 -1.37
CA ALA A 158 12.86 13.45 0.03
C ALA A 158 12.01 14.53 0.72
N ILE A 159 11.25 14.12 1.74
CA ILE A 159 10.44 15.01 2.56
C ILE A 159 11.30 15.45 3.74
N ASP A 160 11.35 16.76 4.02
CA ASP A 160 11.99 17.27 5.22
C ASP A 160 11.09 16.94 6.41
N VAL A 161 11.51 16.02 7.25
CA VAL A 161 10.72 15.49 8.35
C VAL A 161 11.39 15.86 9.67
N GLU A 162 10.59 16.41 10.56
CA GLU A 162 10.94 16.45 11.97
C GLU A 162 10.10 15.39 12.69
N TRP A 163 10.75 14.39 13.26
CA TRP A 163 10.06 13.35 13.99
C TRP A 163 10.53 13.24 15.43
N GLN A 164 9.60 12.90 16.29
CA GLN A 164 9.85 12.69 17.72
C GLN A 164 9.45 11.26 18.07
N ALA A 165 10.38 10.52 18.65
CA ALA A 165 10.10 9.22 19.23
C ALA A 165 9.99 9.36 20.76
N PHE A 166 8.88 8.92 21.30
CA PHE A 166 8.63 8.86 22.73
C PHE A 166 8.83 7.42 23.19
N GLN A 167 9.68 7.23 24.19
CA GLN A 167 9.83 5.94 24.86
C GLN A 167 9.35 6.06 26.28
N PHE A 168 8.51 5.13 26.70
CA PHE A 168 7.94 5.08 28.03
C PHE A 168 8.41 3.82 28.74
N LEU A 169 8.92 3.95 29.95
CA LEU A 169 9.05 2.84 30.86
C LEU A 169 7.74 2.77 31.67
N MET A 170 6.98 1.72 31.46
CA MET A 170 5.68 1.55 32.08
C MET A 170 5.78 0.82 33.42
N ASP A 171 4.83 1.06 34.30
CA ASP A 171 4.61 0.22 35.47
C ASP A 171 4.24 -1.20 35.05
N ARG A 172 4.36 -2.17 35.98
CA ARG A 172 4.01 -3.58 35.73
C ARG A 172 2.58 -3.79 35.25
N ASP A 173 1.66 -2.94 35.71
CA ASP A 173 0.25 -2.94 35.32
C ASP A 173 -0.01 -2.19 34.01
N GLY A 174 1.03 -1.56 33.41
CA GLY A 174 0.91 -0.78 32.17
C GLY A 174 0.07 0.50 32.32
N ALA A 175 -0.32 0.89 33.51
CA ALA A 175 -1.24 2.00 33.75
C ALA A 175 -0.54 3.35 33.81
N ARG A 176 0.74 3.39 34.19
CA ARG A 176 1.49 4.65 34.36
C ARG A 176 2.89 4.56 33.77
N ALA A 177 3.28 5.63 33.08
CA ALA A 177 4.68 5.80 32.66
C ALA A 177 5.53 6.21 33.86
N ARG A 178 6.59 5.46 34.16
CA ARG A 178 7.60 5.80 35.18
C ARG A 178 8.64 6.77 34.65
N GLU A 179 9.04 6.52 33.44
CA GLU A 179 10.04 7.33 32.74
C GLU A 179 9.57 7.62 31.34
N GLN A 180 9.91 8.80 30.85
CA GLN A 180 9.70 9.18 29.46
C GLN A 180 11.02 9.73 28.91
N SER A 181 11.46 9.18 27.78
CA SER A 181 12.52 9.78 26.99
C SER A 181 11.96 10.24 25.64
N VAL A 182 12.48 11.35 25.15
CA VAL A 182 12.12 11.92 23.84
C VAL A 182 13.37 12.02 23.00
N LEU A 183 13.35 11.38 21.85
CA LEU A 183 14.38 11.51 20.83
C LEU A 183 13.80 12.29 19.66
N SER A 184 14.35 13.47 19.38
CA SER A 184 13.98 14.27 18.21
C SER A 184 15.05 14.15 17.15
N ARG A 185 14.62 14.00 15.90
CA ARG A 185 15.48 14.04 14.72
C ARG A 185 14.85 14.89 13.64
N ARG A 186 15.67 15.63 12.90
CA ARG A 186 15.27 16.39 11.72
C ARG A 186 16.16 16.00 10.55
N GLY A 187 15.59 15.87 9.38
CA GLY A 187 16.32 15.57 8.16
C GLY A 187 15.43 15.07 7.05
N ALA A 188 16.01 15.00 5.86
CA ALA A 188 15.36 14.38 4.73
C ALA A 188 15.29 12.86 4.93
N THR A 189 14.12 12.29 4.81
CA THR A 189 13.93 10.84 4.80
C THR A 189 12.92 10.47 3.72
N GLU A 190 13.20 9.38 3.05
CA GLU A 190 12.25 8.82 2.08
C GLU A 190 11.19 7.98 2.77
N ARG A 191 11.49 7.39 3.94
CA ARG A 191 10.60 6.45 4.65
C ARG A 191 10.61 6.65 6.16
N PRO A 192 9.78 7.54 6.68
CA PRO A 192 9.71 7.76 8.13
C PRO A 192 9.13 6.57 8.91
N PHE A 193 8.34 5.73 8.25
CA PHE A 193 7.69 4.56 8.84
C PHE A 193 7.77 3.38 7.87
N VAL A 194 8.49 2.32 8.26
CA VAL A 194 8.69 1.11 7.45
C VAL A 194 8.48 -0.13 8.30
N SER A 195 7.66 -1.05 7.82
CA SER A 195 7.49 -2.38 8.39
C SER A 195 8.49 -3.39 7.82
N VAL A 196 8.52 -4.58 8.38
CA VAL A 196 9.15 -5.74 7.72
C VAL A 196 8.26 -6.23 6.56
N SER A 197 8.82 -7.01 5.64
CA SER A 197 8.07 -7.50 4.48
C SER A 197 6.82 -8.29 4.87
N ALA A 198 5.79 -8.23 4.04
CA ALA A 198 4.55 -8.98 4.24
C ALA A 198 4.80 -10.50 4.38
N ASP A 199 5.74 -11.07 3.61
CA ASP A 199 6.12 -12.48 3.72
C ASP A 199 6.70 -12.81 5.11
N SER A 200 7.52 -11.91 5.67
CA SER A 200 8.04 -12.08 7.02
C SER A 200 6.92 -12.06 8.07
N LEU A 201 5.92 -11.18 7.90
CA LEU A 201 4.77 -11.10 8.80
C LEU A 201 3.85 -12.32 8.68
N VAL A 202 3.68 -12.86 7.49
CA VAL A 202 2.93 -14.12 7.29
C VAL A 202 3.59 -15.27 8.05
N GLN A 203 4.92 -15.38 7.98
CA GLN A 203 5.68 -16.49 8.58
C GLN A 203 5.87 -16.33 10.09
N GLN A 204 6.22 -15.13 10.57
CA GLN A 204 6.63 -14.88 11.95
C GLN A 204 5.52 -14.23 12.81
N GLY A 205 4.51 -13.64 12.17
CA GLY A 205 3.50 -12.82 12.83
C GLY A 205 3.97 -11.41 13.15
N TYR A 206 3.09 -10.65 13.79
CA TYR A 206 3.34 -9.27 14.19
C TYR A 206 4.02 -9.15 15.56
N VAL A 207 4.03 -10.20 16.34
CA VAL A 207 4.70 -10.21 17.66
C VAL A 207 5.70 -11.35 17.70
N VAL A 208 6.97 -11.00 17.85
CA VAL A 208 8.07 -11.96 17.95
C VAL A 208 8.62 -11.93 19.37
N GLN A 209 8.58 -13.06 20.03
CA GLN A 209 9.11 -13.24 21.38
C GLN A 209 10.47 -13.93 21.32
N SER A 210 11.48 -13.33 21.93
CA SER A 210 12.77 -13.92 22.23
C SER A 210 12.85 -14.33 23.70
N ARG A 211 14.01 -14.76 24.17
CA ARG A 211 14.21 -15.10 25.59
C ARG A 211 14.17 -13.89 26.52
N SER A 212 14.53 -12.72 26.02
CA SER A 212 14.67 -11.48 26.80
C SER A 212 13.71 -10.38 26.37
N ASP A 213 13.16 -10.45 25.15
CA ASP A 213 12.44 -9.33 24.55
C ASP A 213 11.20 -9.77 23.80
N ILE A 214 10.21 -8.90 23.75
CA ILE A 214 9.03 -9.02 22.89
C ILE A 214 9.07 -7.86 21.91
N LEU A 215 9.14 -8.16 20.60
CA LEU A 215 9.12 -7.19 19.54
C LEU A 215 7.72 -7.11 18.92
N TYR A 216 7.13 -5.93 18.96
CA TYR A 216 5.86 -5.59 18.33
C TYR A 216 6.12 -4.91 16.98
N ARG A 217 5.39 -5.30 15.95
CA ARG A 217 5.51 -4.77 14.59
C ARG A 217 4.19 -4.18 14.15
N ALA A 218 4.22 -3.03 13.48
CA ALA A 218 3.03 -2.42 12.89
C ALA A 218 3.03 -2.59 11.36
N PRO A 219 1.86 -2.69 10.70
CA PRO A 219 1.80 -2.72 9.25
C PRO A 219 2.02 -1.32 8.68
N ASP A 220 2.83 -1.21 7.63
CA ASP A 220 2.89 -0.02 6.78
C ASP A 220 1.95 -0.15 5.55
N ALA A 221 1.95 0.86 4.67
CA ALA A 221 1.11 0.85 3.48
C ALA A 221 1.43 -0.32 2.54
N ALA A 222 2.71 -0.68 2.40
CA ALA A 222 3.14 -1.79 1.54
C ALA A 222 2.60 -3.14 2.06
N VAL A 223 2.65 -3.35 3.37
CA VAL A 223 2.06 -4.55 4.02
C VAL A 223 0.56 -4.62 3.79
N LEU A 224 -0.17 -3.54 4.06
CA LEU A 224 -1.63 -3.48 3.90
C LEU A 224 -2.07 -3.69 2.44
N LEU A 225 -1.26 -3.24 1.47
CA LEU A 225 -1.52 -3.42 0.03
C LEU A 225 -1.18 -4.81 -0.49
N SER A 226 -0.47 -5.63 0.29
CA SER A 226 0.03 -6.92 -0.18
C SER A 226 -1.09 -7.96 -0.36
N ASP A 227 -0.91 -8.83 -1.34
CA ASP A 227 -1.80 -9.98 -1.54
C ASP A 227 -1.78 -10.93 -0.34
N GLN A 228 -0.65 -11.00 0.37
CA GLN A 228 -0.49 -11.77 1.60
C GLN A 228 -1.40 -11.25 2.70
N PHE A 229 -1.49 -9.93 2.89
CA PHE A 229 -2.41 -9.34 3.88
C PHE A 229 -3.87 -9.61 3.49
N ALA A 230 -4.22 -9.41 2.23
CA ALA A 230 -5.56 -9.68 1.71
C ALA A 230 -5.96 -11.17 1.86
N ALA A 231 -5.03 -12.10 1.61
CA ALA A 231 -5.28 -13.54 1.71
C ALA A 231 -5.36 -14.05 3.16
N THR A 232 -4.76 -13.34 4.11
CA THR A 232 -4.66 -13.76 5.51
C THR A 232 -5.67 -13.07 6.43
N HIS A 233 -6.41 -12.09 5.94
CA HIS A 233 -7.40 -11.35 6.72
C HIS A 233 -8.79 -11.37 6.08
N CYS A 234 -9.80 -11.29 6.91
CA CYS A 234 -11.20 -11.09 6.52
C CYS A 234 -11.59 -9.66 6.79
N PHE A 235 -12.38 -9.08 5.89
CA PHE A 235 -12.78 -7.69 5.96
C PHE A 235 -14.30 -7.55 6.18
N GLN A 236 -14.69 -6.51 6.91
CA GLN A 236 -16.11 -6.17 7.14
C GLN A 236 -16.26 -4.66 7.31
N VAL A 237 -17.46 -4.14 7.11
CA VAL A 237 -17.75 -2.74 7.43
C VAL A 237 -17.92 -2.60 8.94
N GLU A 238 -17.20 -1.66 9.54
CA GLU A 238 -17.35 -1.34 10.97
C GLU A 238 -18.64 -0.59 11.20
N PRO A 239 -19.48 -1.01 12.15
CA PRO A 239 -20.69 -0.28 12.53
C PRO A 239 -20.39 1.15 12.97
N VAL A 240 -21.29 2.09 12.63
CA VAL A 240 -21.17 3.48 13.07
C VAL A 240 -21.34 3.55 14.59
N THR A 241 -20.35 4.12 15.25
CA THR A 241 -20.38 4.35 16.70
C THR A 241 -20.67 5.83 17.00
N PRO A 242 -21.34 6.15 18.12
CA PRO A 242 -21.47 7.53 18.59
C PRO A 242 -20.10 8.20 18.68
N GLY A 243 -19.97 9.44 18.17
CA GLY A 243 -18.72 10.18 18.11
C GLY A 243 -17.87 9.94 16.85
N ARG A 244 -18.18 8.94 16.01
CA ARG A 244 -17.50 8.67 14.72
C ARG A 244 -18.46 8.67 13.52
N SER A 245 -19.57 9.39 13.60
CA SER A 245 -20.60 9.43 12.54
C SER A 245 -20.11 9.96 11.19
N HIS A 246 -19.05 10.74 11.20
CA HIS A 246 -18.40 11.29 10.00
C HIS A 246 -17.35 10.31 9.39
N TRP A 247 -17.10 9.17 10.02
CA TRP A 247 -16.20 8.15 9.52
C TRP A 247 -16.95 6.88 9.10
N VAL A 248 -16.34 6.10 8.23
CA VAL A 248 -16.73 4.73 7.89
C VAL A 248 -15.49 3.85 8.01
N GLY A 249 -15.66 2.68 8.64
CA GLY A 249 -14.56 1.78 8.91
C GLY A 249 -14.59 0.54 8.02
N VAL A 250 -13.42 0.10 7.57
CA VAL A 250 -13.18 -1.24 7.06
C VAL A 250 -12.41 -2.00 8.13
N ALA A 251 -13.12 -2.81 8.89
CA ALA A 251 -12.51 -3.67 9.88
C ALA A 251 -11.88 -4.89 9.23
N PHE A 252 -10.76 -5.34 9.77
CA PHE A 252 -10.09 -6.56 9.36
C PHE A 252 -9.75 -7.43 10.57
N ARG A 253 -9.71 -8.73 10.35
CA ARG A 253 -9.31 -9.71 11.36
C ARG A 253 -8.63 -10.91 10.69
N PRO A 254 -7.71 -11.60 11.36
CA PRO A 254 -7.08 -12.79 10.83
C PRO A 254 -8.10 -13.85 10.43
N THR A 255 -7.82 -14.57 9.35
CA THR A 255 -8.60 -15.76 8.96
C THR A 255 -8.50 -16.86 10.02
N PRO A 256 -9.47 -17.79 10.10
CA PRO A 256 -9.42 -18.90 11.04
C PRO A 256 -8.15 -19.75 10.96
N SER A 257 -7.52 -19.84 9.79
CA SER A 257 -6.24 -20.55 9.60
C SER A 257 -5.09 -19.93 10.38
N ARG A 258 -5.21 -18.67 10.78
CA ARG A 258 -4.21 -17.93 11.56
C ARG A 258 -4.51 -17.85 13.05
N ALA A 259 -5.46 -18.63 13.57
CA ALA A 259 -5.90 -18.59 14.96
C ALA A 259 -4.77 -18.81 16.01
N ARG A 260 -3.62 -19.36 15.60
CA ARG A 260 -2.44 -19.55 16.47
C ARG A 260 -1.28 -18.60 16.16
N VAL A 261 -1.42 -17.74 15.15
CA VAL A 261 -0.40 -16.75 14.80
C VAL A 261 -0.64 -15.49 15.64
N ARG A 262 0.44 -14.88 16.13
CA ARG A 262 0.39 -13.56 16.77
C ARG A 262 0.21 -12.51 15.68
N ASP A 263 -1.04 -12.18 15.43
CA ASP A 263 -1.46 -11.36 14.30
C ASP A 263 -2.07 -10.04 14.78
N ILE A 264 -2.70 -9.30 13.89
CA ILE A 264 -3.41 -8.06 14.19
C ILE A 264 -4.87 -8.13 13.75
N THR A 265 -5.73 -7.47 14.49
CA THR A 265 -7.08 -7.08 14.08
C THR A 265 -7.20 -5.58 14.15
N GLY A 266 -7.97 -4.96 13.29
CA GLY A 266 -8.04 -3.50 13.28
C GLY A 266 -9.09 -2.94 12.35
N THR A 267 -9.08 -1.61 12.19
CA THR A 267 -10.02 -0.88 11.34
C THR A 267 -9.30 0.23 10.61
N LEU A 268 -9.51 0.29 9.30
CA LEU A 268 -9.14 1.41 8.44
C LEU A 268 -10.32 2.39 8.40
N TRP A 269 -10.11 3.60 8.91
CA TRP A 269 -11.12 4.64 9.01
C TRP A 269 -11.00 5.64 7.88
N LEU A 270 -12.07 5.76 7.07
CA LEU A 270 -12.18 6.73 5.99
C LEU A 270 -13.16 7.83 6.37
N ASP A 271 -12.86 9.06 5.96
CA ASP A 271 -13.79 10.17 6.04
C ASP A 271 -14.95 9.98 5.06
N ARG A 272 -16.19 10.12 5.50
CA ARG A 272 -17.38 9.88 4.67
C ARG A 272 -17.58 10.89 3.56
N ALA A 273 -17.15 12.12 3.77
CA ALA A 273 -17.36 13.20 2.83
C ALA A 273 -16.30 13.19 1.72
N THR A 274 -15.06 12.83 2.07
CA THR A 274 -13.91 12.90 1.16
C THR A 274 -13.40 11.53 0.70
N ALA A 275 -13.87 10.44 1.33
CA ALA A 275 -13.36 9.07 1.21
C ALA A 275 -11.86 8.94 1.50
N GLU A 276 -11.25 9.93 2.16
CA GLU A 276 -9.85 9.92 2.53
C GLU A 276 -9.59 8.96 3.70
N LEU A 277 -8.58 8.11 3.56
CA LEU A 277 -8.09 7.29 4.67
C LEU A 277 -7.43 8.22 5.70
N ARG A 278 -7.93 8.20 6.94
CA ARG A 278 -7.44 9.06 8.02
C ARG A 278 -6.66 8.31 9.07
N LEU A 279 -7.09 7.10 9.39
CA LEU A 279 -6.57 6.39 10.55
C LEU A 279 -6.65 4.88 10.33
N LEU A 280 -5.59 4.18 10.69
CA LEU A 280 -5.59 2.77 11.00
C LEU A 280 -5.51 2.62 12.52
N GLU A 281 -6.44 1.91 13.13
CA GLU A 281 -6.31 1.41 14.51
C GLU A 281 -6.17 -0.10 14.46
N PHE A 282 -5.27 -0.65 15.27
CA PHE A 282 -5.10 -2.10 15.34
C PHE A 282 -4.76 -2.58 16.75
N ARG A 283 -5.00 -3.86 16.99
CA ARG A 283 -4.65 -4.57 18.23
C ARG A 283 -4.01 -5.90 17.88
N TYR A 284 -3.08 -6.34 18.70
CA TYR A 284 -2.48 -7.64 18.52
C TYR A 284 -3.40 -8.74 19.06
N THR A 285 -3.39 -9.87 18.39
CA THR A 285 -4.13 -11.08 18.74
C THR A 285 -3.17 -12.19 19.16
N ASN A 286 -3.67 -13.15 19.95
CA ASN A 286 -2.90 -14.32 20.38
C ASN A 286 -1.60 -13.96 21.11
N LEU A 287 -1.66 -12.93 21.95
CA LEU A 287 -0.51 -12.51 22.75
C LEU A 287 -0.08 -13.63 23.72
N PRO A 288 1.20 -13.66 24.13
CA PRO A 288 1.67 -14.59 25.15
C PRO A 288 0.89 -14.39 26.47
N PRO A 289 0.61 -15.47 27.23
CA PRO A 289 -0.07 -15.38 28.53
C PRO A 289 0.64 -14.50 29.55
N GLU A 290 1.95 -14.34 29.40
CA GLU A 290 2.80 -13.50 30.27
C GLU A 290 2.67 -12.00 29.96
N SER A 291 1.97 -11.62 28.91
CA SER A 291 1.64 -10.22 28.68
C SER A 291 0.51 -9.82 29.64
N ASP A 292 0.88 -9.28 30.80
CA ASP A 292 -0.07 -8.76 31.82
C ASP A 292 -0.87 -7.54 31.33
N LEU A 293 -0.61 -7.07 30.11
CA LEU A 293 -1.30 -5.94 29.51
C LEU A 293 -2.60 -6.38 28.86
N PRO A 294 -3.75 -5.80 29.27
CA PRO A 294 -5.07 -6.26 28.81
C PRO A 294 -5.32 -6.03 27.33
N VAL A 295 -4.69 -5.03 26.74
CA VAL A 295 -4.78 -4.71 25.30
C VAL A 295 -3.52 -4.00 24.85
N ILE A 296 -2.83 -4.60 23.89
CA ILE A 296 -1.70 -3.97 23.20
C ILE A 296 -2.10 -3.76 21.75
N GLY A 297 -1.82 -2.59 21.22
CA GLY A 297 -2.14 -2.23 19.86
C GLY A 297 -1.43 -0.95 19.45
N GLY A 298 -1.90 -0.36 18.38
CA GLY A 298 -1.32 0.87 17.85
C GLY A 298 -2.25 1.57 16.87
N PHE A 299 -1.76 2.66 16.35
CA PHE A 299 -2.44 3.41 15.30
C PHE A 299 -1.45 4.00 14.30
N VAL A 300 -1.94 4.28 13.10
CA VAL A 300 -1.23 5.01 12.04
C VAL A 300 -2.17 6.07 11.48
N GLU A 301 -1.79 7.33 11.58
CA GLU A 301 -2.55 8.46 11.01
C GLU A 301 -1.98 8.85 9.65
N PHE A 302 -2.87 9.04 8.70
CA PHE A 302 -2.55 9.46 7.34
C PHE A 302 -2.97 10.90 7.13
N ALA A 303 -2.14 11.66 6.43
CA ALA A 303 -2.44 13.03 6.05
C ALA A 303 -2.05 13.29 4.59
N ARG A 304 -2.79 14.18 3.97
CA ARG A 304 -2.47 14.70 2.64
C ARG A 304 -1.80 16.06 2.79
N LEU A 305 -0.64 16.23 2.21
CA LEU A 305 0.09 17.49 2.16
C LEU A 305 -0.55 18.44 1.14
N ALA A 306 -0.27 19.73 1.24
CA ALA A 306 -0.70 20.74 0.27
C ALA A 306 -0.17 20.46 -1.16
N THR A 307 0.98 19.79 -1.26
CA THR A 307 1.59 19.29 -2.51
C THR A 307 0.83 18.12 -3.14
N GLY A 308 -0.21 17.62 -2.48
CA GLY A 308 -1.00 16.45 -2.92
C GLY A 308 -0.45 15.10 -2.48
N GLN A 309 0.76 15.04 -1.94
CA GLN A 309 1.39 13.81 -1.44
C GLN A 309 0.69 13.30 -0.17
N TRP A 310 0.64 11.98 -0.02
CA TRP A 310 0.14 11.30 1.18
C TRP A 310 1.30 10.84 2.05
N VAL A 311 1.19 11.08 3.34
CA VAL A 311 2.23 10.73 4.31
C VAL A 311 1.62 10.09 5.56
N VAL A 312 2.42 9.28 6.25
CA VAL A 312 2.13 8.91 7.63
C VAL A 312 2.49 10.09 8.51
N ALA A 313 1.48 10.72 9.10
CA ALA A 313 1.65 11.92 9.92
C ALA A 313 2.01 11.59 11.38
N ARG A 314 1.43 10.50 11.91
CA ARG A 314 1.68 10.05 13.28
C ARG A 314 1.42 8.55 13.39
N TRP A 315 2.17 7.87 14.25
CA TRP A 315 1.94 6.49 14.59
C TRP A 315 2.41 6.18 16.01
N ALA A 316 1.85 5.15 16.60
CA ALA A 316 2.28 4.60 17.88
C ALA A 316 1.97 3.10 17.98
N ILE A 317 2.76 2.42 18.81
CA ILE A 317 2.52 1.05 19.24
C ILE A 317 2.54 1.07 20.77
#